data_c23ccfd18e0fbe6bc1808b500e12e077
#
_entry.id   c23ccfd18e0fbe6bc1808b500e12e077
#
_cell.length_a   1.000
_cell.length_b   1.000
_cell.length_c   1.000
_cell.angle_alpha   90.00
_cell.angle_beta   90.00
_cell.angle_gamma   90.00
#
_symmetry.space_group_name_H-M   'P 1'
#
loop_
_entity.id
_entity.type
_entity.pdbx_description
1 polymer ?
#
loop_
_entity_poly.entity_id
_entity_poly.type
_entity_poly.pdbx_seq_one_letter_code
_entity_poly.pdbx_strand_id
1 'polypeptide(L)'
;MNSANLIGRVCNEVELRYTPSEMAVAKFNIAIDDGYGEKKKTYFIPITVFGKQAENCEKFISKGKKIAVTGKIVTGSYEKDGRKIHTTDVVADRVEFLEFADREQSKEQETIPQGFAAVDESEFDVPF
;
A
#
# COMPACT_ATOMS: atom_id res chain seq x y z
N MET A 1 -9.69 19.60 -4.54
CA MET A 1 -9.58 18.34 -3.79
C MET A 1 -8.61 17.41 -4.49
N ASN A 2 -7.70 16.83 -3.75
CA ASN A 2 -6.71 15.94 -4.33
C ASN A 2 -6.67 14.71 -3.44
N SER A 3 -7.27 13.62 -3.89
CA SER A 3 -7.42 12.45 -3.07
C SER A 3 -7.34 11.20 -3.95
N ALA A 4 -6.63 10.22 -3.48
CA ALA A 4 -6.51 8.95 -4.18
C ALA A 4 -6.72 7.83 -3.17
N ASN A 5 -7.51 6.84 -3.54
CA ASN A 5 -7.79 5.69 -2.70
C ASN A 5 -7.52 4.46 -3.53
N LEU A 6 -6.56 3.67 -3.10
CA LEU A 6 -6.08 2.57 -3.91
C LEU A 6 -5.93 1.31 -3.08
N ILE A 7 -6.21 0.17 -3.70
CA ILE A 7 -5.94 -1.11 -3.09
C ILE A 7 -5.14 -1.91 -4.11
N GLY A 8 -4.01 -2.42 -3.72
CA GLY A 8 -3.19 -3.19 -4.63
C GLY A 8 -2.20 -4.04 -3.88
N ARG A 9 -1.39 -4.75 -4.63
CA ARG A 9 -0.36 -5.61 -4.04
C ARG A 9 0.99 -5.00 -4.25
N VAL A 10 1.81 -5.04 -3.22
CA VAL A 10 3.16 -4.51 -3.29
C VAL A 10 3.95 -5.37 -4.26
N CYS A 11 4.57 -4.74 -5.24
CA CYS A 11 5.26 -5.49 -6.27
C CYS A 11 6.76 -5.39 -6.20
N ASN A 12 7.31 -4.70 -5.22
CA ASN A 12 8.75 -4.72 -5.03
C ASN A 12 9.02 -4.49 -3.56
N GLU A 13 10.28 -4.58 -3.17
CA GLU A 13 10.63 -4.40 -1.77
C GLU A 13 10.46 -2.94 -1.39
N VAL A 14 10.09 -2.72 -0.15
CA VAL A 14 9.93 -1.36 0.35
C VAL A 14 11.31 -0.78 0.60
N GLU A 15 11.58 0.35 -0.02
CA GLU A 15 12.87 0.98 0.12
C GLU A 15 12.74 2.10 1.15
N LEU A 16 13.41 1.96 2.27
CA LEU A 16 13.33 2.93 3.34
C LEU A 16 14.58 3.78 3.35
N ARG A 17 14.41 5.08 3.38
CA ARG A 17 15.52 6.00 3.45
C ARG A 17 15.19 7.10 4.42
N TYR A 18 16.20 7.83 4.84
CA TYR A 18 16.00 8.94 5.75
C TYR A 18 16.48 10.21 5.10
N THR A 19 15.72 11.29 5.27
CA THR A 19 16.13 12.59 4.72
C THR A 19 17.19 13.19 5.61
N PRO A 20 17.83 14.27 5.16
CA PRO A 20 18.81 14.95 6.02
C PRO A 20 18.22 15.43 7.34
N SER A 21 16.92 15.66 7.40
CA SER A 21 16.28 16.02 8.65
C SER A 21 15.81 14.80 9.41
N GLU A 22 16.28 13.61 8.98
CA GLU A 22 15.99 12.37 9.66
C GLU A 22 14.54 11.93 9.61
N MET A 23 13.83 12.34 8.60
CA MET A 23 12.48 11.86 8.40
C MET A 23 12.51 10.59 7.55
N ALA A 24 11.81 9.57 7.98
CA ALA A 24 11.77 8.32 7.24
C ALA A 24 10.92 8.48 5.98
N VAL A 25 11.37 7.92 4.88
CA VAL A 25 10.65 7.94 3.63
C VAL A 25 10.70 6.53 3.04
N ALA A 26 9.55 5.94 2.81
CA ALA A 26 9.47 4.62 2.21
C ALA A 26 8.90 4.74 0.81
N LYS A 27 9.47 4.02 -0.13
CA LYS A 27 8.99 4.01 -1.50
C LYS A 27 8.83 2.60 -1.99
N PHE A 28 7.75 2.37 -2.69
CA PHE A 28 7.48 1.08 -3.27
C PHE A 28 6.39 1.25 -4.32
N ASN A 29 6.15 0.22 -5.10
CA ASN A 29 5.09 0.26 -6.10
C ASN A 29 4.03 -0.75 -5.75
N ILE A 30 2.80 -0.44 -6.09
CA ILE A 30 1.73 -1.41 -5.94
C ILE A 30 1.16 -1.70 -7.33
N ALA A 31 0.67 -2.90 -7.48
CA ALA A 31 0.05 -3.33 -8.72
C ALA A 31 -1.45 -3.39 -8.51
N ILE A 32 -2.18 -2.74 -9.37
CA ILE A 32 -3.64 -2.70 -9.30
C ILE A 32 -4.18 -3.31 -10.58
N ASP A 33 -4.99 -4.34 -10.43
CA ASP A 33 -5.57 -5.01 -11.56
C ASP A 33 -6.90 -4.38 -11.93
N ASP A 34 -7.16 -4.27 -13.20
CA ASP A 34 -8.38 -3.67 -13.69
C ASP A 34 -8.96 -4.56 -14.76
N GLY A 35 -10.22 -4.95 -14.61
CA GLY A 35 -10.87 -5.81 -15.57
C GLY A 35 -10.65 -7.28 -15.27
N TYR A 36 -11.04 -8.12 -16.18
CA TYR A 36 -10.82 -9.54 -16.01
C TYR A 36 -10.72 -10.22 -17.37
N GLY A 37 -10.29 -11.43 -17.34
CA GLY A 37 -10.11 -12.21 -18.53
C GLY A 37 -8.99 -11.65 -19.36
N GLU A 38 -9.18 -11.69 -20.65
CA GLU A 38 -8.14 -11.22 -21.52
C GLU A 38 -8.03 -9.73 -21.56
N LYS A 39 -9.01 -9.03 -21.05
CA LYS A 39 -8.96 -7.59 -21.04
C LYS A 39 -8.42 -7.03 -19.76
N LYS A 40 -7.92 -7.89 -18.91
CA LYS A 40 -7.37 -7.43 -17.66
C LYS A 40 -6.10 -6.66 -17.87
N LYS A 41 -5.96 -5.53 -17.20
CA LYS A 41 -4.77 -4.74 -17.25
C LYS A 41 -4.28 -4.52 -15.85
N THR A 42 -2.98 -4.33 -15.71
CA THR A 42 -2.37 -4.09 -14.42
C THR A 42 -1.65 -2.76 -14.48
N TYR A 43 -1.91 -1.92 -13.49
CA TYR A 43 -1.27 -0.63 -13.41
C TYR A 43 -0.33 -0.64 -12.23
N PHE A 44 0.86 -0.08 -12.41
CA PHE A 44 1.86 -0.03 -11.35
C PHE A 44 1.96 1.41 -10.87
N ILE A 45 1.67 1.63 -9.62
CA ILE A 45 1.57 2.97 -9.07
C ILE A 45 2.65 3.17 -8.03
N PRO A 46 3.51 4.17 -8.16
CA PRO A 46 4.52 4.43 -7.15
C PRO A 46 3.91 5.09 -5.94
N ILE A 47 4.28 4.60 -4.78
CA ILE A 47 3.76 5.10 -3.51
C ILE A 47 4.92 5.61 -2.68
N THR A 48 4.72 6.77 -2.04
CA THR A 48 5.69 7.34 -1.14
C THR A 48 5.02 7.56 0.21
N VAL A 49 5.66 7.10 1.26
CA VAL A 49 5.13 7.21 2.62
C VAL A 49 6.17 7.89 3.48
N PHE A 50 5.73 8.82 4.33
CA PHE A 50 6.66 9.55 5.19
C PHE A 50 6.44 9.24 6.66
N GLY A 51 7.49 9.40 7.45
CA GLY A 51 7.39 9.38 8.90
C GLY A 51 7.24 7.99 9.48
N LYS A 52 6.53 7.91 10.57
CA LYS A 52 6.38 6.66 11.27
C LYS A 52 5.70 5.60 10.43
N GLN A 53 4.78 5.99 9.60
CA GLN A 53 4.16 5.03 8.71
C GLN A 53 5.16 4.42 7.75
N ALA A 54 6.18 5.20 7.35
CA ALA A 54 7.20 4.66 6.45
C ALA A 54 7.96 3.54 7.16
N GLU A 55 8.28 3.74 8.41
CA GLU A 55 8.98 2.70 9.16
C GLU A 55 8.11 1.48 9.32
N ASN A 56 6.81 1.68 9.56
CA ASN A 56 5.90 0.56 9.69
C ASN A 56 5.76 -0.19 8.38
N CYS A 57 5.76 0.52 7.27
CA CYS A 57 5.67 -0.13 5.98
C CYS A 57 6.87 -1.03 5.75
N GLU A 58 8.04 -0.54 6.07
CA GLU A 58 9.23 -1.33 5.87
C GLU A 58 9.21 -2.57 6.75
N LYS A 59 8.67 -2.46 7.96
CA LYS A 59 8.64 -3.55 8.86
C LYS A 59 7.59 -4.58 8.54
N PHE A 60 6.40 -4.16 8.14
CA PHE A 60 5.27 -5.06 8.02
C PHE A 60 4.81 -5.37 6.61
N ILE A 61 5.31 -4.68 5.61
CA ILE A 61 4.90 -4.93 4.25
C ILE A 61 6.00 -5.67 3.51
N SER A 62 5.63 -6.71 2.81
CA SER A 62 6.58 -7.38 1.95
C SER A 62 5.97 -7.55 0.58
N LYS A 63 6.81 -7.88 -0.38
CA LYS A 63 6.38 -8.05 -1.74
C LYS A 63 5.26 -9.06 -1.82
N GLY A 64 4.22 -8.74 -2.55
CA GLY A 64 3.07 -9.61 -2.73
C GLY A 64 1.93 -9.37 -1.78
N LYS A 65 2.12 -8.55 -0.76
CA LYS A 65 1.07 -8.33 0.22
C LYS A 65 0.11 -7.24 -0.23
N LYS A 66 -1.12 -7.35 0.19
CA LYS A 66 -2.16 -6.43 -0.22
C LYS A 66 -2.29 -5.30 0.79
N ILE A 67 -2.38 -4.09 0.29
CA ILE A 67 -2.53 -2.93 1.15
C ILE A 67 -3.54 -1.97 0.56
N ALA A 68 -4.05 -1.08 1.39
CA ALA A 68 -4.91 0.00 0.96
C ALA A 68 -4.21 1.30 1.27
N VAL A 69 -4.21 2.21 0.33
CA VAL A 69 -3.51 3.49 0.45
C VAL A 69 -4.49 4.62 0.22
N THR A 70 -4.47 5.59 1.11
CA THR A 70 -5.23 6.83 0.93
C THR A 70 -4.23 7.96 0.93
N GLY A 71 -4.28 8.81 -0.05
CA GLY A 71 -3.33 9.90 -0.14
C GLY A 71 -3.67 10.87 -1.24
N LYS A 72 -2.65 11.53 -1.74
CA LYS A 72 -2.83 12.52 -2.79
C LYS A 72 -1.86 12.26 -3.92
N ILE A 73 -2.18 12.78 -5.07
CA ILE A 73 -1.34 12.63 -6.24
C ILE A 73 -0.40 13.82 -6.33
N VAL A 74 0.87 13.54 -6.49
CA VAL A 74 1.90 14.55 -6.56
C VAL A 74 2.69 14.33 -7.84
N THR A 75 2.91 15.39 -8.60
CA THR A 75 3.69 15.28 -9.81
C THR A 75 4.97 16.07 -9.66
N GLY A 76 5.98 15.67 -10.39
CA GLY A 76 7.24 16.36 -10.37
C GLY A 76 7.93 16.14 -11.70
N SER A 77 9.15 16.67 -11.80
CA SER A 77 9.91 16.44 -13.00
C SER A 77 11.40 16.57 -12.67
N TYR A 78 12.22 15.94 -13.49
CA TYR A 78 13.66 16.07 -13.37
C TYR A 78 14.25 15.94 -14.76
N GLU A 79 15.49 16.35 -14.89
CA GLU A 79 16.15 16.26 -16.17
C GLU A 79 17.12 15.11 -16.17
N LYS A 80 17.14 14.38 -17.26
CA LYS A 80 18.05 13.28 -17.42
C LYS A 80 18.44 13.26 -18.89
N ASP A 81 19.73 13.33 -19.16
CA ASP A 81 20.26 13.27 -20.53
C ASP A 81 19.60 14.32 -21.41
N GLY A 82 19.41 15.52 -20.89
CA GLY A 82 18.82 16.59 -21.67
C GLY A 82 17.33 16.50 -21.88
N ARG A 83 16.68 15.53 -21.26
CA ARG A 83 15.26 15.39 -21.40
C ARG A 83 14.57 15.64 -20.10
N LYS A 84 13.38 16.20 -20.17
CA LYS A 84 12.62 16.46 -18.97
C LYS A 84 11.72 15.26 -18.75
N ILE A 85 11.85 14.63 -17.61
CA ILE A 85 11.06 13.46 -17.26
C ILE A 85 10.06 13.82 -16.20
N HIS A 86 8.78 13.54 -16.47
CA HIS A 86 7.72 13.84 -15.53
C HIS A 86 7.43 12.62 -14.69
N THR A 87 7.12 12.84 -13.44
CA THR A 87 6.79 11.74 -12.54
C THR A 87 5.45 12.00 -11.90
N THR A 88 4.76 10.93 -11.56
CA THR A 88 3.49 11.01 -10.86
C THR A 88 3.53 9.98 -9.75
N ASP A 89 3.42 10.43 -8.53
CA ASP A 89 3.48 9.54 -7.37
C ASP A 89 2.26 9.77 -6.50
N VAL A 90 1.94 8.80 -5.68
CA VAL A 90 0.91 8.95 -4.69
C VAL A 90 1.62 9.05 -3.34
N VAL A 91 1.44 10.18 -2.67
CA VAL A 91 1.99 10.36 -1.33
C VAL A 91 0.92 9.92 -0.36
N ALA A 92 1.20 8.88 0.39
CA ALA A 92 0.21 8.29 1.26
C ALA A 92 0.02 9.07 2.52
N ASP A 93 -1.23 9.37 2.86
CA ASP A 93 -1.55 9.93 4.14
C ASP A 93 -1.79 8.77 5.10
N ARG A 94 -2.25 7.64 4.58
CA ARG A 94 -2.58 6.50 5.42
C ARG A 94 -2.41 5.23 4.63
N VAL A 95 -1.81 4.24 5.26
CA VAL A 95 -1.64 2.94 4.65
C VAL A 95 -2.26 1.91 5.60
N GLU A 96 -3.14 1.08 5.07
CA GLU A 96 -3.76 0.03 5.87
C GLU A 96 -3.27 -1.30 5.37
N PHE A 97 -2.83 -2.13 6.28
CA PHE A 97 -2.29 -3.42 5.91
C PHE A 97 -3.44 -4.41 5.87
N LEU A 98 -3.74 -4.90 4.70
CA LEU A 98 -4.81 -5.87 4.53
C LEU A 98 -4.30 -7.28 4.68
N GLU A 99 -2.99 -7.47 4.51
CA GLU A 99 -2.34 -8.75 4.73
C GLU A 99 -1.04 -8.47 5.44
N PHE A 100 -0.74 -9.22 6.48
CA PHE A 100 0.51 -9.04 7.19
C PHE A 100 1.48 -10.14 6.80
N ALA A 101 2.68 -10.07 7.32
CA ALA A 101 3.64 -11.10 7.10
C ALA A 101 3.09 -12.38 7.67
N ASP A 102 3.50 -13.49 7.11
CA ASP A 102 2.90 -14.75 7.38
C ASP A 102 2.67 -15.07 8.81
N ARG A 103 3.66 -14.99 9.61
CA ARG A 103 3.48 -15.38 10.92
C ARG A 103 2.50 -14.59 11.66
N GLU A 104 2.50 -13.33 11.49
CA GLU A 104 1.60 -12.51 12.17
C GLU A 104 0.21 -12.74 11.75
N GLN A 105 0.00 -12.97 10.50
CA GLN A 105 -1.28 -13.24 10.02
C GLN A 105 -1.87 -14.46 10.65
N SER A 106 -1.09 -15.48 10.81
CA SER A 106 -1.58 -16.67 11.40
C SER A 106 -2.03 -16.44 12.81
N LYS A 107 -1.28 -15.71 13.55
CA LYS A 107 -1.66 -15.47 14.87
C LYS A 107 -2.93 -14.73 14.97
N GLU A 108 -3.12 -13.77 14.13
CA GLU A 108 -4.31 -13.05 14.18
C GLU A 108 -5.49 -13.90 13.90
N GLN A 109 -5.38 -14.77 12.99
CA GLN A 109 -6.46 -15.61 12.69
C GLN A 109 -6.81 -16.50 13.83
N GLU A 110 -5.85 -16.92 14.55
CA GLU A 110 -6.14 -17.72 15.65
C GLU A 110 -6.89 -16.97 16.70
N THR A 111 -6.60 -15.73 16.81
CA THR A 111 -7.20 -14.98 17.82
C THR A 111 -8.58 -14.59 17.52
N ILE A 112 -8.80 -14.11 16.39
CA ILE A 112 -10.04 -13.68 16.04
C ILE A 112 -11.10 -14.58 16.18
N PRO A 113 -11.05 -15.64 15.77
CA PRO A 113 -12.13 -16.48 15.73
C PRO A 113 -12.79 -16.66 16.95
N GLN A 114 -12.28 -16.53 17.87
CA GLN A 114 -12.91 -16.75 18.89
C GLN A 114 -14.04 -16.10 18.98
N GLY A 115 -14.54 -15.77 19.12
CA GLY A 115 -15.57 -15.16 19.23
C GLY A 115 -16.09 -14.45 18.37
N PHE A 116 -15.90 -14.01 17.88
CA PHE A 116 -16.38 -13.25 17.10
C PHE A 116 -16.58 -13.63 15.99
N ALA A 117 -16.06 -14.10 15.73
CA ALA A 117 -16.14 -14.38 14.58
C ALA A 117 -17.20 -15.03 14.41
N ALA A 118 -17.25 -15.56 15.06
CA ALA A 118 -18.20 -16.22 14.85
C ALA A 118 -19.25 -15.53 14.79
N VAL A 119 -19.41 -15.14 15.13
CA VAL A 119 -20.37 -14.57 15.05
C VAL A 119 -20.73 -13.94 14.30
N ASP A 120 -20.54 -13.78 14.41
CA ASP A 120 -21.04 -13.18 13.79
C ASP A 120 -21.08 -13.04 12.80
N GLU A 121 -20.63 -13.31 12.58
CA GLU A 121 -20.67 -13.12 11.61
C GLU A 121 -21.54 -13.13 10.93
N SER A 122 -21.89 -13.53 10.99
CA SER A 122 -22.78 -13.64 10.39
C SER A 122 -23.57 -12.67 10.37
N GLU A 123 -23.66 -12.38 11.02
CA GLU A 123 -24.36 -11.46 11.00
C GLU A 123 -24.00 -10.49 10.48
N PHE A 124 -23.34 -10.25 10.42
CA PHE A 124 -23.04 -9.22 9.99
C PHE A 124 -22.95 -9.13 8.87
N ASP A 125 -22.86 -9.69 8.48
CA ASP A 125 -22.76 -9.59 7.40
C ASP A 125 -23.24 -8.78 6.77
N VAL A 126 -23.31 -8.34 6.87
CA VAL A 126 -23.57 -7.47 6.43
C VAL A 126 -23.49 -7.16 5.40
N PRO A 127 -23.71 -6.93 4.98
CA PRO A 127 -23.69 -6.76 3.88
C PRO A 127 -23.38 -5.63 3.41
N PHE A 128 -23.14 -5.30 3.04
CA PHE A 128 -22.83 -4.27 2.51
C PHE A 128 -22.30 -4.23 1.76
#